data_dedd1fd5258c42aa9dcd8773d7c72d17
#
_entry.id   dedd1fd5258c42aa9dcd8773d7c72d17
#
_cell.length_a   1.000
_cell.length_b   1.000
_cell.length_c   1.000
_cell.angle_alpha   90.00
_cell.angle_beta   90.00
_cell.angle_gamma   90.00
#
_symmetry.space_group_name_H-M   'P 1'
#
loop_
_entity.id
_entity.type
_entity.pdbx_description
1 polymer ?
#
loop_
_entity_poly.entity_id
_entity_poly.type
_entity_poly.pdbx_seq_one_letter_code
_entity_poly.pdbx_strand_id
1 'polypeptide(L)'
;MSNNIKIKNTDLVLSNIGFGTVNAGLAWDNEDAFEILERYINLGGNVIDCARIYSDWVEPEIGRAERVIGDWIKHRGKRYDLVIMTKGGHPKMDTMNISRMSKEDMEYD
;
A
#
# COMPACT_ATOMS: atom_id res chain seq x y z
N MET A 1 6.01 -6.98 17.64
CA MET A 1 6.85 -5.78 17.48
C MET A 1 6.69 -4.91 18.71
N SER A 2 7.71 -4.80 19.53
CA SER A 2 7.62 -4.21 20.88
C SER A 2 7.83 -2.68 20.93
N ASN A 3 8.37 -2.08 19.85
CA ASN A 3 8.74 -0.65 19.81
C ASN A 3 7.82 0.11 18.85
N ASN A 4 6.61 0.41 19.30
CA ASN A 4 5.67 1.19 18.51
C ASN A 4 6.02 2.67 18.50
N ILE A 5 5.71 3.34 17.42
CA ILE A 5 5.98 4.75 17.17
C ILE A 5 4.67 5.52 17.15
N LYS A 6 4.52 6.47 18.05
CA LYS A 6 3.38 7.39 18.03
C LYS A 6 3.67 8.58 17.13
N ILE A 7 2.78 8.85 16.18
CA ILE A 7 2.90 10.03 15.32
C ILE A 7 2.37 11.25 16.07
N LYS A 8 3.25 12.25 16.23
CA LYS A 8 2.95 13.47 16.96
C LYS A 8 1.70 14.18 16.41
N ASN A 9 0.85 14.66 17.30
CA ASN A 9 -0.40 15.36 16.99
C ASN A 9 -1.43 14.51 16.24
N THR A 10 -1.36 13.20 16.37
CA THR A 10 -2.35 12.26 15.81
C THR A 10 -2.66 11.15 16.80
N ASP A 11 -3.68 10.36 16.51
CA ASP A 11 -3.99 9.12 17.24
C ASP A 11 -3.29 7.90 16.66
N LEU A 12 -2.42 8.10 15.66
CA LEU A 12 -1.74 7.01 14.97
C LEU A 12 -0.59 6.44 15.81
N VAL A 13 -0.64 5.13 16.02
CA VAL A 13 0.45 4.36 16.61
C VAL A 13 0.90 3.33 15.60
N LEU A 14 2.14 3.42 15.16
CA LEU A 14 2.70 2.57 14.12
C LEU A 14 3.59 1.49 14.71
N SER A 15 3.54 0.29 14.14
CA SER A 15 4.61 -0.69 14.38
C SER A 15 5.93 -0.14 13.84
N ASN A 16 7.04 -0.52 14.47
CA ASN A 16 8.37 -0.05 14.07
C ASN A 16 8.87 -0.66 12.76
N ILE A 17 8.18 -1.66 12.22
CA ILE A 17 8.46 -2.26 10.91
C ILE A 17 7.19 -2.18 10.09
N GLY A 18 7.27 -1.54 8.93
CA GLY A 18 6.20 -1.50 7.93
C GLY A 18 6.35 -2.62 6.91
N PHE A 19 5.26 -2.98 6.26
CA PHE A 19 5.24 -3.96 5.18
C PHE A 19 5.16 -3.26 3.83
N GLY A 20 6.20 -3.40 3.01
CA GLY A 20 6.25 -2.81 1.66
C GLY A 20 5.50 -3.66 0.64
N THR A 21 4.78 -3.00 -0.27
CA THR A 21 3.94 -3.68 -1.27
C THR A 21 4.35 -3.40 -2.72
N VAL A 22 5.60 -3.03 -2.94
CA VAL A 22 6.09 -2.65 -4.28
C VAL A 22 5.86 -3.75 -5.35
N ASN A 23 5.87 -5.02 -4.95
CA ASN A 23 5.65 -6.17 -5.85
C ASN A 23 4.28 -6.84 -5.67
N ALA A 24 3.35 -6.20 -4.96
CA ALA A 24 2.02 -6.75 -4.76
C ALA A 24 1.28 -6.86 -6.11
N GLY A 25 0.68 -8.02 -6.36
CA GLY A 25 0.04 -8.33 -7.63
C GLY A 25 0.98 -8.89 -8.70
N LEU A 26 2.29 -8.93 -8.42
CA LEU A 26 3.31 -9.51 -9.30
C LEU A 26 3.94 -10.75 -8.65
N ALA A 27 4.73 -10.54 -7.59
CA ALA A 27 5.39 -11.64 -6.88
C ALA A 27 4.41 -12.42 -5.99
N TRP A 28 3.37 -11.79 -5.53
CA TRP A 28 2.33 -12.37 -4.68
C TRP A 28 0.99 -11.67 -4.92
N ASP A 29 -0.09 -12.44 -4.97
CA ASP A 29 -1.45 -11.96 -5.25
C ASP A 29 -2.48 -12.92 -4.63
N ASN A 30 -3.77 -12.53 -4.64
CA ASN A 30 -4.89 -13.35 -4.19
C ASN A 30 -4.66 -13.96 -2.80
N GLU A 31 -4.81 -15.26 -2.66
CA GLU A 31 -4.68 -15.97 -1.37
C GLU A 31 -3.27 -15.89 -0.78
N ASP A 32 -2.24 -15.95 -1.60
CA ASP A 32 -0.84 -15.77 -1.15
C ASP A 32 -0.63 -14.39 -0.54
N ALA A 33 -1.20 -13.35 -1.16
CA ALA A 33 -1.16 -12.00 -0.63
C ALA A 33 -1.87 -11.93 0.74
N PHE A 34 -3.03 -12.54 0.85
CA PHE A 34 -3.82 -12.53 2.09
C PHE A 34 -3.06 -13.23 3.23
N GLU A 35 -2.45 -14.37 2.94
CA GLU A 35 -1.65 -15.12 3.91
C GLU A 35 -0.45 -14.32 4.41
N ILE A 36 0.32 -13.72 3.49
CA ILE A 36 1.50 -12.93 3.82
C ILE A 36 1.12 -11.73 4.68
N LEU A 37 0.09 -10.99 4.28
CA LEU A 37 -0.34 -9.79 4.99
C LEU A 37 -0.91 -10.11 6.38
N GLU A 38 -1.73 -11.16 6.51
CA GLU A 38 -2.23 -11.60 7.81
C GLU A 38 -1.10 -12.07 8.72
N ARG A 39 -0.09 -12.74 8.17
CA ARG A 39 1.07 -13.15 8.96
C ARG A 39 1.82 -11.94 9.51
N TYR A 40 2.01 -10.89 8.72
CA TYR A 40 2.59 -9.65 9.19
C TYR A 40 1.79 -9.02 10.33
N ILE A 41 0.45 -8.96 10.19
CA ILE A 41 -0.43 -8.43 11.25
C ILE A 41 -0.32 -9.28 12.53
N ASN A 42 -0.32 -10.60 12.40
CA ASN A 42 -0.21 -11.53 13.53
C ASN A 42 1.13 -11.42 14.27
N LEU A 43 2.17 -10.94 13.60
CA LEU A 43 3.47 -10.65 14.21
C LEU A 43 3.52 -9.28 14.89
N GLY A 44 2.42 -8.54 14.90
CA GLY A 44 2.29 -7.25 15.57
C GLY A 44 2.49 -6.03 14.67
N GLY A 45 2.60 -6.22 13.35
CA GLY A 45 2.68 -5.13 12.39
C GLY A 45 1.30 -4.50 12.13
N ASN A 46 1.28 -3.22 11.80
CA ASN A 46 0.04 -2.53 11.42
C ASN A 46 0.21 -1.51 10.29
N VAL A 47 1.41 -1.34 9.76
CA VAL A 47 1.70 -0.35 8.70
C VAL A 47 1.88 -1.04 7.36
N ILE A 48 1.04 -0.70 6.40
CA ILE A 48 1.17 -1.15 5.02
C ILE A 48 1.62 0.04 4.17
N ASP A 49 2.81 -0.07 3.58
CA ASP A 49 3.37 0.95 2.68
C ASP A 49 3.04 0.59 1.24
N CYS A 50 2.21 1.39 0.61
CA CYS A 50 1.74 1.22 -0.75
C CYS A 50 1.98 2.48 -1.59
N ALA A 51 1.73 2.42 -2.87
CA ALA A 51 1.69 3.56 -3.77
C ALA A 51 0.81 3.24 -4.97
N ARG A 52 0.20 4.28 -5.54
CA ARG A 52 -0.62 4.17 -6.74
C ARG A 52 0.15 3.55 -7.91
N ILE A 53 1.46 3.86 -8.03
CA ILE A 53 2.31 3.41 -9.14
C ILE A 53 2.91 2.01 -8.93
N TYR A 54 2.85 1.46 -7.72
CA TYR A 54 3.48 0.18 -7.44
C TYR A 54 2.92 -0.93 -8.31
N SER A 55 3.83 -1.70 -8.93
CA SER A 55 3.55 -2.78 -9.87
C SER A 55 2.98 -2.34 -11.23
N ASP A 56 2.93 -1.03 -11.53
CA ASP A 56 2.40 -0.51 -12.79
C ASP A 56 3.33 -0.75 -13.99
N TRP A 57 4.58 -1.14 -13.75
CA TRP A 57 5.55 -1.43 -14.82
C TRP A 57 5.25 -2.74 -15.58
N VAL A 58 4.25 -3.50 -15.14
CA VAL A 58 3.79 -4.71 -15.84
C VAL A 58 2.34 -4.50 -16.28
N GLU A 59 2.14 -4.36 -17.60
CA GLU A 59 0.81 -4.24 -18.18
C GLU A 59 -0.01 -5.53 -18.01
N PRO A 60 -1.34 -5.46 -18.13
CA PRO A 60 -2.14 -4.25 -18.44
C PRO A 60 -2.71 -3.56 -17.21
N GLU A 61 -2.51 -4.07 -16.00
CA GLU A 61 -3.18 -3.57 -14.81
C GLU A 61 -2.46 -2.36 -14.22
N ILE A 62 -3.21 -1.28 -13.98
CA ILE A 62 -2.75 -0.07 -13.30
C ILE A 62 -3.34 -0.03 -11.90
N GLY A 63 -2.53 0.40 -10.89
CA GLY A 63 -2.97 0.44 -9.49
C GLY A 63 -3.04 -0.94 -8.85
N ARG A 64 -2.27 -1.87 -9.35
CA ARG A 64 -2.31 -3.27 -8.96
C ARG A 64 -2.02 -3.48 -7.47
N ALA A 65 -1.02 -2.81 -6.92
CA ALA A 65 -0.69 -2.95 -5.51
C ALA A 65 -1.82 -2.46 -4.60
N GLU A 66 -2.41 -1.31 -4.91
CA GLU A 66 -3.58 -0.81 -4.16
C GLU A 66 -4.79 -1.74 -4.30
N ARG A 67 -4.99 -2.33 -5.49
CA ARG A 67 -6.04 -3.33 -5.69
C ARG A 67 -5.84 -4.54 -4.78
N VAL A 68 -4.62 -5.08 -4.69
CA VAL A 68 -4.32 -6.23 -3.82
C VAL A 68 -4.62 -5.91 -2.36
N ILE A 69 -4.21 -4.73 -1.88
CA ILE A 69 -4.48 -4.31 -0.51
C ILE A 69 -5.99 -4.12 -0.29
N GLY A 70 -6.69 -3.53 -1.24
CA GLY A 70 -8.14 -3.37 -1.18
C GLY A 70 -8.87 -4.71 -1.13
N ASP A 71 -8.49 -5.68 -1.96
CA ASP A 71 -9.04 -7.03 -1.96
C ASP A 71 -8.81 -7.73 -0.62
N TRP A 72 -7.62 -7.60 -0.07
CA TRP A 72 -7.30 -8.17 1.24
C TRP A 72 -8.15 -7.56 2.36
N ILE A 73 -8.28 -6.24 2.39
CA ILE A 73 -9.12 -5.55 3.39
C ILE A 73 -10.57 -6.03 3.29
N LYS A 74 -11.09 -6.14 2.09
CA LYS A 74 -12.43 -6.64 1.83
C LYS A 74 -12.59 -8.09 2.30
N HIS A 75 -11.61 -8.94 2.04
CA HIS A 75 -11.59 -10.34 2.46
C HIS A 75 -11.60 -10.48 3.99
N ARG A 76 -10.76 -9.72 4.68
CA ARG A 76 -10.68 -9.78 6.15
C ARG A 76 -11.84 -9.09 6.86
N GLY A 77 -12.57 -8.21 6.19
CA GLY A 77 -13.77 -7.55 6.70
C GLY A 77 -13.53 -6.45 7.73
N LYS A 78 -12.29 -6.03 7.95
CA LYS A 78 -11.95 -4.95 8.89
C LYS A 78 -10.71 -4.17 8.44
N ARG A 79 -10.64 -2.89 8.84
CA ARG A 79 -9.55 -1.98 8.48
C ARG A 79 -9.02 -1.16 9.67
N TYR A 80 -9.79 -1.04 10.75
CA TYR A 80 -9.48 -0.12 11.84
C TYR A 80 -8.16 -0.39 12.56
N ASP A 81 -7.61 -1.59 12.43
CA ASP A 81 -6.33 -2.01 13.01
C ASP A 81 -5.13 -1.75 12.08
N LEU A 82 -5.37 -1.14 10.91
CA LEU A 82 -4.35 -0.89 9.89
C LEU A 82 -4.06 0.59 9.72
N VAL A 83 -2.78 0.91 9.50
CA VAL A 83 -2.35 2.20 8.99
C VAL A 83 -1.84 1.98 7.56
N ILE A 84 -2.54 2.54 6.59
CA ILE A 84 -2.18 2.41 5.18
C ILE A 84 -1.58 3.72 4.71
N MET A 85 -0.33 3.64 4.26
CA MET A 85 0.36 4.75 3.62
C MET A 85 0.39 4.49 2.12
N THR A 86 -0.18 5.40 1.36
CA THR A 86 -0.10 5.35 -0.10
C THR A 86 0.34 6.69 -0.66
N LYS A 87 0.65 6.74 -1.94
CA LYS A 87 1.32 7.88 -2.58
C LYS A 87 0.77 8.08 -3.99
N GLY A 88 0.61 9.32 -4.39
CA GLY A 88 0.26 9.71 -5.75
C GLY A 88 1.32 10.63 -6.37
N GLY A 89 1.07 11.08 -7.60
CA GLY A 89 1.91 12.07 -8.27
C GLY A 89 3.13 11.52 -8.99
N HIS A 90 3.31 10.23 -9.03
CA HIS A 90 4.40 9.62 -9.84
C HIS A 90 4.10 9.77 -11.33
N PRO A 91 5.11 10.08 -12.18
CA PRO A 91 4.93 10.05 -13.64
C PRO A 91 4.40 8.70 -14.11
N LYS A 92 3.61 8.71 -15.19
CA LYS A 92 3.17 7.46 -15.81
C LYS A 92 4.35 6.71 -16.41
N MET A 93 4.29 5.39 -16.44
CA MET A 93 5.38 4.53 -16.93
C MET A 93 5.78 4.83 -18.37
N ASP A 94 4.84 5.24 -19.22
CA ASP A 94 5.06 5.58 -20.63
C ASP A 94 5.44 7.04 -20.86
N THR A 95 5.36 7.89 -19.84
CA THR A 95 5.66 9.33 -19.89
C THR A 95 6.46 9.78 -18.69
N MET A 96 7.55 9.09 -18.38
CA MET A 96 8.37 9.32 -17.19
C MET A 96 9.00 10.71 -17.09
N ASN A 97 9.09 11.43 -18.22
CA ASN A 97 9.60 12.79 -18.29
C ASN A 97 8.52 13.87 -18.02
N ILE A 98 7.26 13.47 -17.81
CA ILE A 98 6.16 14.39 -17.58
C ILE A 98 5.76 14.34 -16.10
N SER A 99 5.94 15.49 -15.42
CA SER A 99 5.54 15.63 -14.01
C SER A 99 4.02 15.50 -13.84
N ARG A 100 3.60 14.86 -12.77
CA ARG A 100 2.18 14.67 -12.39
C ARG A 100 1.91 15.17 -10.96
N MET A 101 2.44 16.34 -10.62
CA MET A 101 2.30 16.93 -9.29
C MET A 101 1.22 18.03 -9.22
N SER A 102 0.41 18.17 -10.27
CA SER A 102 -0.72 19.10 -10.25
C SER A 102 -1.85 18.60 -9.35
N LYS A 103 -2.74 19.51 -8.98
CA LYS A 103 -3.94 19.15 -8.21
C LYS A 103 -4.78 18.09 -8.95
N GLU A 104 -4.96 18.29 -10.24
CA GLU A 104 -5.73 17.38 -11.10
C GLU A 104 -5.11 15.99 -11.14
N ASP A 105 -3.80 15.89 -11.26
CA ASP A 105 -3.08 14.61 -11.24
C ASP A 105 -3.25 13.89 -9.90
N MET A 106 -3.13 14.61 -8.80
CA MET A 106 -3.27 14.04 -7.46
C MET A 106 -4.71 13.59 -7.18
N GLU A 107 -5.70 14.30 -7.68
CA GLU A 107 -7.10 13.90 -7.57
C GLU A 107 -7.42 12.66 -8.42
N TYR A 108 -6.74 12.51 -9.57
CA TYR A 108 -6.87 11.33 -10.43
C TYR A 108 -6.31 10.07 -9.76
N ASP A 109 -5.18 10.17 -9.09
CA ASP A 109 -4.54 9.05 -8.43
C ASP A 109 -5.29 8.62 -7.16
#